data_2966bf25be5d6eacbfd1d5e9ec6c3a12
#
_entry.id   2966bf25be5d6eacbfd1d5e9ec6c3a12
#
_cell.length_a   1.000
_cell.length_b   1.000
_cell.length_c   1.000
_cell.angle_alpha   90.00
_cell.angle_beta   90.00
_cell.angle_gamma   90.00
#
_symmetry.space_group_name_H-M   'P 1'
#
loop_
_entity.id
_entity.type
_entity.pdbx_description
1 polymer ?
#
loop_
_entity_poly.entity_id
_entity_poly.type
_entity_poly.pdbx_seq_one_letter_code
_entity_poly.pdbx_strand_id
1 'polypeptide(L)'
;MKQIGYLCKVITQDKFQMKPNNIKEIGFDQIPEWIDFDYIDNDVILYSDVKELPFTDDVLKTNMVTIAVCLKGKMQLDINAKWLQVEQNDILVCLPNTYIRNVLLSPDFGCNILCLSTRVVTDFIPENKLWDKINVLSADSIIYVSNDNLHVFELYMDILKTKLQAPSSRYKKEILYSIIKTCLLELLENIHMDEPSQNDFSRKEILFKNFMKLITSQTIKPRYLTWYSDKLYVTPKHLSTTCKEVSGKTAVAWINEYMINDIKHLLLNSDKSVKEISDYYNIPNCSFFGKYVKGHTGYSPGEYRKFLIDNRNVKKA
;
A
#
# COMPACT_ATOMS: atom_id res chain seq x y z
N MET A 1 39.27 11.81 -12.73
CA MET A 1 39.70 10.75 -11.77
C MET A 1 39.87 11.20 -10.31
N LYS A 2 39.37 12.38 -9.90
CA LYS A 2 39.45 12.85 -8.49
C LYS A 2 38.09 13.00 -7.78
N GLN A 3 36.98 12.79 -8.46
CA GLN A 3 35.61 12.89 -7.89
C GLN A 3 35.00 11.54 -7.49
N ILE A 4 35.54 10.42 -7.93
CA ILE A 4 35.08 9.07 -7.54
C ILE A 4 35.63 8.68 -6.14
N GLY A 5 36.70 9.35 -5.67
CA GLY A 5 37.29 9.08 -4.37
C GLY A 5 36.54 9.67 -3.15
N TYR A 6 35.58 10.57 -3.36
CA TYR A 6 34.83 11.18 -2.27
C TYR A 6 33.57 10.37 -1.87
N LEU A 7 33.02 9.60 -2.81
CA LEU A 7 31.84 8.72 -2.54
C LEU A 7 32.20 7.46 -1.76
N CYS A 8 33.46 7.00 -1.79
CA CYS A 8 33.90 5.79 -1.07
C CYS A 8 34.34 6.02 0.39
N LYS A 9 34.49 7.25 0.83
CA LYS A 9 35.01 7.56 2.19
C LYS A 9 33.95 7.85 3.26
N VAL A 10 32.68 7.95 2.90
CA VAL A 10 31.58 8.20 3.86
C VAL A 10 30.89 6.92 4.34
N ILE A 11 31.20 5.76 3.76
CA ILE A 11 30.48 4.50 4.05
C ILE A 11 31.20 3.59 5.07
N THR A 12 32.24 4.03 5.74
CA THR A 12 32.85 3.21 6.80
C THR A 12 32.73 3.87 8.18
N GLN A 13 31.92 3.20 8.99
CA GLN A 13 31.86 3.34 10.46
C GLN A 13 31.13 4.58 10.99
N ASP A 14 29.80 4.49 11.13
CA ASP A 14 29.18 4.96 12.36
C ASP A 14 28.02 4.07 12.76
N LYS A 15 28.06 3.58 13.99
CA LYS A 15 27.01 2.80 14.64
C LYS A 15 25.73 3.64 14.70
N PHE A 16 24.75 3.27 13.91
CA PHE A 16 23.43 3.91 13.89
C PHE A 16 22.73 3.74 15.24
N GLN A 17 22.84 4.76 16.09
CA GLN A 17 21.83 5.03 17.11
C GLN A 17 20.70 5.83 16.46
N MET A 18 19.57 5.18 16.22
CA MET A 18 18.35 5.86 15.79
C MET A 18 17.96 6.92 16.84
N LYS A 19 17.97 8.18 16.46
CA LYS A 19 17.18 9.20 17.16
C LYS A 19 15.75 9.12 16.61
N PRO A 20 14.71 8.89 17.46
CA PRO A 20 13.37 8.57 17.01
C PRO A 20 12.54 9.79 16.52
N ASN A 21 13.10 10.90 16.10
CA ASN A 21 12.37 12.17 16.15
C ASN A 21 11.96 12.80 14.82
N ASN A 22 12.13 12.17 13.63
CA ASN A 22 11.63 12.78 12.38
C ASN A 22 11.16 11.72 11.37
N ILE A 23 10.09 11.01 11.70
CA ILE A 23 9.39 10.18 10.71
C ILE A 23 8.28 11.05 10.13
N LYS A 24 8.37 11.37 8.83
CA LYS A 24 7.30 12.03 8.10
C LYS A 24 6.42 10.99 7.43
N GLU A 25 5.13 11.01 7.71
CA GLU A 25 4.16 10.20 6.98
C GLU A 25 3.80 10.92 5.67
N ILE A 26 3.78 10.17 4.56
CA ILE A 26 3.33 10.65 3.26
C ILE A 26 2.08 9.85 2.88
N GLY A 27 0.99 10.58 2.70
CA GLY A 27 -0.30 10.05 2.27
C GLY A 27 -1.04 11.09 1.44
N PHE A 28 -2.21 10.76 0.95
CA PHE A 28 -3.02 11.66 0.11
C PHE A 28 -3.34 13.01 0.76
N ASP A 29 -3.35 13.07 2.10
CA ASP A 29 -3.66 14.29 2.87
C ASP A 29 -2.40 15.12 3.21
N GLN A 30 -1.20 14.63 2.88
CA GLN A 30 0.07 15.20 3.34
C GLN A 30 1.04 15.48 2.18
N ILE A 31 0.50 15.66 0.99
CA ILE A 31 1.30 15.94 -0.19
C ILE A 31 1.69 17.41 -0.20
N PRO A 32 2.97 17.75 -0.43
CA PRO A 32 3.40 19.13 -0.51
C PRO A 32 2.72 19.87 -1.67
N GLU A 33 2.14 21.06 -1.40
CA GLU A 33 1.44 21.88 -2.39
C GLU A 33 2.32 22.35 -3.57
N TRP A 34 3.65 22.30 -3.42
CA TRP A 34 4.60 22.74 -4.44
C TRP A 34 4.95 21.66 -5.49
N ILE A 35 4.40 20.45 -5.37
CA ILE A 35 4.59 19.40 -6.38
C ILE A 35 3.47 19.53 -7.42
N ASP A 36 3.86 19.72 -8.67
CA ASP A 36 2.94 19.78 -9.81
C ASP A 36 2.65 18.34 -10.31
N PHE A 37 1.46 17.85 -10.02
CA PHE A 37 1.01 16.52 -10.42
C PHE A 37 0.26 16.56 -11.74
N ASP A 38 0.44 15.55 -12.57
CA ASP A 38 -0.41 15.38 -13.77
C ASP A 38 -1.86 15.12 -13.40
N TYR A 39 -2.08 14.39 -12.29
CA TYR A 39 -3.39 14.09 -11.75
C TYR A 39 -3.33 13.80 -10.26
N ILE A 40 -4.29 14.31 -9.54
CA ILE A 40 -4.50 14.02 -8.12
C ILE A 40 -5.98 13.95 -7.80
N ASP A 41 -6.39 12.90 -7.11
CA ASP A 41 -7.64 12.81 -6.36
C ASP A 41 -7.39 12.11 -5.02
N ASN A 42 -8.45 11.73 -4.30
CA ASN A 42 -8.30 11.10 -2.98
C ASN A 42 -7.73 9.68 -3.01
N ASP A 43 -7.58 9.08 -4.19
CA ASP A 43 -7.25 7.67 -4.35
C ASP A 43 -6.11 7.42 -5.35
N VAL A 44 -5.83 8.39 -6.20
CA VAL A 44 -4.86 8.27 -7.29
C VAL A 44 -4.05 9.54 -7.39
N ILE A 45 -2.72 9.41 -7.48
CA ILE A 45 -1.79 10.46 -7.87
C ILE A 45 -0.97 9.94 -9.03
N LEU A 46 -0.90 10.73 -10.09
CA LEU A 46 0.00 10.48 -11.21
C LEU A 46 1.00 11.63 -11.30
N TYR A 47 2.26 11.28 -11.34
CA TYR A 47 3.35 12.22 -11.48
C TYR A 47 4.35 11.67 -12.49
N SER A 48 4.50 12.34 -13.63
CA SER A 48 5.38 11.91 -14.70
C SER A 48 6.56 12.83 -14.89
N ASP A 49 7.60 12.33 -15.55
CA ASP A 49 8.85 13.04 -15.82
C ASP A 49 9.54 13.60 -14.56
N VAL A 50 9.42 12.85 -13.45
CA VAL A 50 10.01 13.20 -12.15
C VAL A 50 11.52 13.16 -12.27
N LYS A 51 12.17 14.31 -12.12
CA LYS A 51 13.63 14.48 -12.13
C LYS A 51 14.20 14.73 -10.74
N GLU A 52 13.39 15.25 -9.86
CA GLU A 52 13.73 15.54 -8.48
C GLU A 52 12.62 14.99 -7.58
N LEU A 53 13.00 14.38 -6.51
CA LEU A 53 12.07 13.93 -5.49
C LEU A 53 12.24 14.83 -4.26
N PRO A 54 11.14 15.23 -3.62
CA PRO A 54 11.18 16.13 -2.46
C PRO A 54 11.67 15.40 -1.21
N PHE A 55 12.78 14.68 -1.33
CA PHE A 55 13.34 13.94 -0.22
C PHE A 55 14.21 14.87 0.62
N THR A 56 13.83 14.99 1.86
CA THR A 56 14.64 15.56 2.92
C THR A 56 15.47 14.43 3.57
N ASP A 57 16.44 14.76 4.41
CA ASP A 57 17.19 13.77 5.21
C ASP A 57 16.31 13.01 6.23
N ASP A 58 15.00 13.20 6.18
CA ASP A 58 14.02 12.58 7.05
C ASP A 58 13.66 11.16 6.58
N VAL A 59 13.22 10.35 7.54
CA VAL A 59 12.64 9.04 7.24
C VAL A 59 11.20 9.24 6.78
N LEU A 60 10.89 8.80 5.58
CA LEU A 60 9.55 8.86 5.01
C LEU A 60 8.82 7.53 5.24
N LYS A 61 7.59 7.59 5.70
CA LYS A 61 6.69 6.43 5.79
C LYS A 61 5.51 6.64 4.85
N THR A 62 5.38 5.79 3.84
CA THR A 62 4.25 5.89 2.90
C THR A 62 3.01 5.17 3.39
N ASN A 63 1.84 5.80 3.19
CA ASN A 63 0.51 5.21 3.44
C ASN A 63 -0.16 4.71 2.15
N MET A 64 0.53 4.83 1.03
CA MET A 64 0.04 4.54 -0.32
C MET A 64 0.78 3.35 -0.90
N VAL A 65 0.18 2.68 -1.87
CA VAL A 65 0.92 1.85 -2.82
C VAL A 65 1.54 2.79 -3.83
N THR A 66 2.88 2.81 -3.91
CA THR A 66 3.62 3.66 -4.85
C THR A 66 4.32 2.77 -5.86
N ILE A 67 4.10 3.04 -7.13
CA ILE A 67 4.71 2.35 -8.27
C ILE A 67 5.54 3.40 -9.01
N ALA A 68 6.85 3.20 -9.07
CA ALA A 68 7.76 4.09 -9.78
C ALA A 68 8.46 3.33 -10.90
N VAL A 69 8.30 3.77 -12.13
CA VAL A 69 8.97 3.23 -13.32
C VAL A 69 10.18 4.10 -13.63
N CYS A 70 11.38 3.56 -13.49
CA CYS A 70 12.61 4.28 -13.77
C CYS A 70 12.85 4.34 -15.28
N LEU A 71 12.76 5.54 -15.86
CA LEU A 71 12.93 5.75 -17.31
C LEU A 71 14.38 6.02 -17.67
N LYS A 72 15.13 6.68 -16.79
CA LYS A 72 16.53 7.08 -17.01
C LYS A 72 17.29 7.14 -15.69
N GLY A 73 18.59 6.97 -15.79
CA GLY A 73 19.49 7.13 -14.66
C GLY A 73 19.35 6.04 -13.62
N LYS A 74 19.70 6.39 -12.37
CA LYS A 74 19.71 5.46 -11.24
C LYS A 74 19.21 6.16 -10.00
N MET A 75 18.53 5.38 -9.14
CA MET A 75 18.15 5.79 -7.80
C MET A 75 18.68 4.78 -6.80
N GLN A 76 19.28 5.29 -5.72
CA GLN A 76 19.69 4.49 -4.56
C GLN A 76 18.87 4.92 -3.36
N LEU A 77 18.38 3.97 -2.59
CA LEU A 77 17.54 4.23 -1.43
C LEU A 77 17.56 3.07 -0.44
N ASP A 78 17.21 3.37 0.81
CA ASP A 78 16.90 2.34 1.80
C ASP A 78 15.39 2.15 1.92
N ILE A 79 14.92 0.93 1.73
CA ILE A 79 13.53 0.53 1.99
C ILE A 79 13.52 -0.47 3.14
N ASN A 80 12.81 -0.13 4.25
CA ASN A 80 12.71 -0.97 5.43
C ASN A 80 14.09 -1.45 5.94
N ALA A 81 15.10 -0.56 5.90
CA ALA A 81 16.49 -0.84 6.23
C ALA A 81 17.26 -1.78 5.26
N LYS A 82 16.68 -2.11 4.12
CA LYS A 82 17.36 -2.81 3.01
C LYS A 82 17.81 -1.78 1.99
N TRP A 83 19.10 -1.75 1.67
CA TRP A 83 19.63 -0.90 0.60
C TRP A 83 19.26 -1.47 -0.77
N LEU A 84 18.74 -0.62 -1.63
CA LEU A 84 18.32 -0.96 -2.99
C LEU A 84 18.92 0.01 -4.00
N GLN A 85 19.19 -0.48 -5.19
CA GLN A 85 19.54 0.31 -6.36
C GLN A 85 18.51 0.02 -7.44
N VAL A 86 17.86 1.08 -7.91
CA VAL A 86 16.89 1.07 -9.01
C VAL A 86 17.58 1.65 -10.23
N GLU A 87 17.55 0.94 -11.32
CA GLU A 87 18.17 1.34 -12.58
C GLU A 87 17.11 1.59 -13.67
N GLN A 88 17.55 2.07 -14.81
CA GLN A 88 16.64 2.22 -15.95
C GLN A 88 15.93 0.90 -16.26
N ASN A 89 14.64 0.96 -16.49
CA ASN A 89 13.71 -0.14 -16.77
C ASN A 89 13.27 -0.94 -15.54
N ASP A 90 13.75 -0.62 -14.33
CA ASP A 90 13.24 -1.21 -13.12
C ASP A 90 11.91 -0.57 -12.71
N ILE A 91 11.02 -1.37 -12.13
CA ILE A 91 9.78 -0.90 -11.50
C ILE A 91 9.92 -1.08 -9.99
N LEU A 92 9.97 0.03 -9.27
CA LEU A 92 9.96 0.03 -7.81
C LEU A 92 8.52 0.07 -7.29
N VAL A 93 8.18 -0.85 -6.40
CA VAL A 93 6.87 -0.88 -5.74
C VAL A 93 7.03 -0.76 -4.23
N CYS A 94 6.52 0.32 -3.66
CA CYS A 94 6.44 0.51 -2.22
C CYS A 94 5.03 0.23 -1.73
N LEU A 95 4.90 -0.69 -0.79
CA LEU A 95 3.63 -1.02 -0.15
C LEU A 95 3.31 0.00 0.97
N PRO A 96 2.04 0.12 1.42
CA PRO A 96 1.69 0.93 2.57
C PRO A 96 2.51 0.55 3.81
N ASN A 97 2.87 1.53 4.61
CA ASN A 97 3.76 1.43 5.78
C ASN A 97 5.23 1.10 5.45
N THR A 98 5.67 1.29 4.22
CA THR A 98 7.08 1.22 3.85
C THR A 98 7.82 2.45 4.35
N TYR A 99 8.99 2.22 4.95
CA TYR A 99 9.93 3.27 5.37
C TYR A 99 10.98 3.47 4.28
N ILE A 100 11.10 4.72 3.80
CA ILE A 100 12.03 5.14 2.75
C ILE A 100 12.99 6.16 3.34
N ARG A 101 14.28 6.06 3.04
CA ARG A 101 15.31 7.01 3.46
C ARG A 101 16.55 6.95 2.56
N ASN A 102 17.47 7.89 2.76
CA ASN A 102 18.77 7.94 2.06
C ASN A 102 18.61 7.87 0.54
N VAL A 103 17.65 8.61 -0.02
CA VAL A 103 17.41 8.61 -1.47
C VAL A 103 18.45 9.45 -2.17
N LEU A 104 19.19 8.82 -3.07
CA LEU A 104 20.19 9.44 -3.94
C LEU A 104 19.81 9.22 -5.39
N LEU A 105 19.81 10.29 -6.18
CA LEU A 105 19.45 10.27 -7.60
C LEU A 105 20.68 10.60 -8.45
N SER A 106 20.83 9.93 -9.58
CA SER A 106 21.80 10.34 -10.59
C SER A 106 21.34 11.64 -11.28
N PRO A 107 22.27 12.45 -11.84
CA PRO A 107 21.93 13.74 -12.46
C PRO A 107 20.97 13.63 -13.67
N ASP A 108 20.93 12.47 -14.31
CA ASP A 108 20.07 12.14 -15.45
C ASP A 108 18.81 11.37 -15.07
N PHE A 109 18.53 11.24 -13.76
CA PHE A 109 17.39 10.49 -13.26
C PHE A 109 16.06 11.02 -13.81
N GLY A 110 15.17 10.08 -14.14
CA GLY A 110 13.81 10.38 -14.55
C GLY A 110 12.91 9.15 -14.32
N CYS A 111 11.76 9.37 -13.73
CA CYS A 111 10.77 8.31 -13.50
C CYS A 111 9.34 8.80 -13.66
N ASN A 112 8.43 7.84 -13.84
CA ASN A 112 6.99 8.05 -13.71
C ASN A 112 6.53 7.40 -12.42
N ILE A 113 5.67 8.09 -11.65
CA ILE A 113 5.16 7.62 -10.36
C ILE A 113 3.63 7.56 -10.39
N LEU A 114 3.09 6.42 -10.00
CA LEU A 114 1.68 6.21 -9.75
C LEU A 114 1.49 5.83 -8.28
N CYS A 115 0.77 6.68 -7.54
CA CYS A 115 0.40 6.38 -6.16
C CYS A 115 -1.09 6.03 -6.08
N LEU A 116 -1.40 4.97 -5.36
CA LEU A 116 -2.76 4.45 -5.22
C LEU A 116 -3.13 4.27 -3.75
N SER A 117 -4.37 4.63 -3.40
CA SER A 117 -4.90 4.28 -2.09
C SER A 117 -5.07 2.77 -1.96
N THR A 118 -4.92 2.25 -0.74
CA THR A 118 -5.18 0.83 -0.47
C THR A 118 -6.58 0.41 -0.92
N ARG A 119 -7.56 1.32 -0.79
CA ARG A 119 -8.93 1.09 -1.22
C ARG A 119 -9.02 0.78 -2.73
N VAL A 120 -8.43 1.61 -3.57
CA VAL A 120 -8.45 1.41 -5.03
C VAL A 120 -7.79 0.10 -5.41
N VAL A 121 -6.65 -0.23 -4.80
CA VAL A 121 -5.97 -1.50 -5.08
C VAL A 121 -6.84 -2.70 -4.70
N THR A 122 -7.49 -2.68 -3.54
CA THR A 122 -8.38 -3.78 -3.12
C THR A 122 -9.68 -3.85 -3.93
N ASP A 123 -10.21 -2.72 -4.41
CA ASP A 123 -11.38 -2.69 -5.29
C ASP A 123 -11.06 -3.24 -6.70
N PHE A 124 -9.81 -3.09 -7.16
CA PHE A 124 -9.41 -3.51 -8.50
C PHE A 124 -8.94 -4.97 -8.56
N ILE A 125 -8.29 -5.45 -7.50
CA ILE A 125 -7.64 -6.75 -7.47
C ILE A 125 -8.27 -7.59 -6.37
N PRO A 126 -8.81 -8.78 -6.71
CA PRO A 126 -9.31 -9.71 -5.70
C PRO A 126 -8.24 -10.02 -4.65
N GLU A 127 -8.60 -9.95 -3.38
CA GLU A 127 -7.68 -10.11 -2.25
C GLU A 127 -6.85 -11.40 -2.32
N ASN A 128 -7.46 -12.52 -2.76
CA ASN A 128 -6.76 -13.80 -2.87
C ASN A 128 -5.63 -13.80 -3.92
N LYS A 129 -5.70 -12.94 -4.95
CA LYS A 129 -4.63 -12.78 -5.95
C LYS A 129 -3.56 -11.79 -5.48
N LEU A 130 -3.97 -10.81 -4.67
CA LEU A 130 -3.09 -9.75 -4.19
C LEU A 130 -2.09 -10.24 -3.14
N TRP A 131 -2.53 -11.12 -2.22
CA TRP A 131 -1.72 -11.53 -1.08
C TRP A 131 -0.43 -12.28 -1.45
N ASP A 132 -0.49 -13.17 -2.43
CA ASP A 132 0.70 -13.91 -2.86
C ASP A 132 1.74 -12.96 -3.46
N LYS A 133 1.30 -11.94 -4.18
CA LYS A 133 2.18 -10.93 -4.78
C LYS A 133 2.71 -9.90 -3.77
N ILE A 134 1.92 -9.52 -2.76
CA ILE A 134 2.37 -8.64 -1.67
C ILE A 134 3.56 -9.25 -0.92
N ASN A 135 3.57 -10.57 -0.69
CA ASN A 135 4.68 -11.22 -0.01
C ASN A 135 5.98 -11.11 -0.83
N VAL A 136 5.91 -11.30 -2.15
CA VAL A 136 7.06 -11.12 -3.04
C VAL A 136 7.55 -9.68 -2.98
N LEU A 137 6.65 -8.71 -3.11
CA LEU A 137 6.97 -7.27 -3.05
C LEU A 137 7.50 -6.81 -1.68
N SER A 138 7.10 -7.49 -0.61
CA SER A 138 7.64 -7.21 0.74
C SER A 138 9.08 -7.71 0.90
N ALA A 139 9.45 -8.76 0.21
CA ALA A 139 10.80 -9.32 0.20
C ALA A 139 11.71 -8.57 -0.77
N ASP A 140 11.19 -8.27 -1.96
CA ASP A 140 11.88 -7.48 -2.97
C ASP A 140 10.93 -6.43 -3.57
N SER A 141 11.27 -5.16 -3.36
CA SER A 141 10.45 -4.04 -3.83
C SER A 141 10.72 -3.70 -5.31
N ILE A 142 11.67 -4.36 -5.97
CA ILE A 142 12.00 -4.13 -7.38
C ILE A 142 11.41 -5.26 -8.21
N ILE A 143 10.67 -4.90 -9.25
CA ILE A 143 10.16 -5.82 -10.25
C ILE A 143 11.00 -5.64 -11.51
N TYR A 144 11.62 -6.73 -11.93
CA TYR A 144 12.35 -6.78 -13.20
C TYR A 144 11.39 -7.21 -14.30
N VAL A 145 11.20 -6.36 -15.29
CA VAL A 145 10.32 -6.65 -16.44
C VAL A 145 11.14 -6.74 -17.71
N SER A 146 10.67 -7.55 -18.66
CA SER A 146 11.28 -7.57 -20.00
C SER A 146 11.07 -6.23 -20.71
N ASN A 147 11.93 -5.91 -21.69
CA ASN A 147 11.78 -4.68 -22.47
C ASN A 147 10.41 -4.59 -23.16
N ASP A 148 9.85 -5.72 -23.63
CA ASP A 148 8.54 -5.74 -24.27
C ASP A 148 7.43 -5.38 -23.26
N ASN A 149 7.48 -5.93 -22.07
CA ASN A 149 6.52 -5.64 -21.00
C ASN A 149 6.66 -4.21 -20.49
N LEU A 150 7.89 -3.70 -20.39
CA LEU A 150 8.12 -2.30 -20.02
C LEU A 150 7.47 -1.35 -21.03
N HIS A 151 7.63 -1.63 -22.34
CA HIS A 151 6.99 -0.84 -23.39
C HIS A 151 5.45 -0.80 -23.22
N VAL A 152 4.83 -1.90 -22.80
CA VAL A 152 3.39 -1.93 -22.50
C VAL A 152 3.03 -0.96 -21.34
N PHE A 153 3.86 -0.90 -20.28
CA PHE A 153 3.66 0.08 -19.20
C PHE A 153 3.82 1.52 -19.68
N GLU A 154 4.80 1.81 -20.53
CA GLU A 154 4.96 3.15 -21.12
C GLU A 154 3.72 3.55 -21.92
N LEU A 155 3.17 2.64 -22.74
CA LEU A 155 1.92 2.89 -23.47
C LEU A 155 0.74 3.21 -22.55
N TYR A 156 0.58 2.50 -21.45
CA TYR A 156 -0.47 2.83 -20.47
C TYR A 156 -0.27 4.21 -19.86
N MET A 157 0.96 4.60 -19.54
CA MET A 157 1.27 5.94 -19.03
C MET A 157 0.97 7.02 -20.06
N ASP A 158 1.28 6.80 -21.34
CA ASP A 158 0.97 7.74 -22.43
C ASP A 158 -0.54 7.88 -22.65
N ILE A 159 -1.28 6.77 -22.60
CA ILE A 159 -2.75 6.79 -22.66
C ILE A 159 -3.32 7.57 -21.45
N LEU A 160 -2.81 7.36 -20.24
CA LEU A 160 -3.22 8.10 -19.06
C LEU A 160 -2.97 9.59 -19.23
N LYS A 161 -1.77 10.01 -19.62
CA LYS A 161 -1.42 11.41 -19.90
C LYS A 161 -2.37 12.03 -20.93
N THR A 162 -2.60 11.34 -22.05
CA THR A 162 -3.50 11.80 -23.12
C THR A 162 -4.92 12.00 -22.60
N LYS A 163 -5.43 11.08 -21.77
CA LYS A 163 -6.78 11.18 -21.19
C LYS A 163 -6.89 12.26 -20.12
N LEU A 164 -5.81 12.54 -19.40
CA LEU A 164 -5.75 13.62 -18.42
C LEU A 164 -5.83 14.99 -19.08
N GLN A 165 -5.12 15.19 -20.19
CA GLN A 165 -5.13 16.42 -20.97
C GLN A 165 -6.45 16.65 -21.74
N ALA A 166 -7.22 15.59 -21.99
CA ALA A 166 -8.51 15.70 -22.67
C ALA A 166 -9.51 16.53 -21.82
N PRO A 167 -10.43 17.27 -22.47
CA PRO A 167 -11.50 17.97 -21.76
C PRO A 167 -12.27 17.05 -20.82
N SER A 168 -12.84 17.61 -19.76
CA SER A 168 -13.66 16.85 -18.83
C SER A 168 -14.85 16.23 -19.56
N SER A 169 -15.05 14.93 -19.35
CA SER A 169 -16.17 14.17 -19.91
C SER A 169 -16.87 13.39 -18.82
N ARG A 170 -18.11 12.99 -19.08
CA ARG A 170 -18.96 12.26 -18.10
C ARG A 170 -18.29 11.00 -17.54
N TYR A 171 -17.49 10.32 -18.31
CA TYR A 171 -16.86 9.04 -17.96
C TYR A 171 -15.33 9.15 -17.82
N LYS A 172 -14.79 10.36 -17.70
CA LYS A 172 -13.31 10.56 -17.62
C LYS A 172 -12.70 9.77 -16.46
N LYS A 173 -13.31 9.83 -15.28
CA LYS A 173 -12.82 9.17 -14.08
C LYS A 173 -12.88 7.64 -14.24
N GLU A 174 -13.99 7.10 -14.72
CA GLU A 174 -14.17 5.68 -14.94
C GLU A 174 -13.17 5.13 -15.97
N ILE A 175 -12.90 5.90 -17.03
CA ILE A 175 -11.89 5.53 -18.04
C ILE A 175 -10.50 5.50 -17.41
N LEU A 176 -10.10 6.54 -16.66
CA LEU A 176 -8.80 6.58 -15.97
C LEU A 176 -8.63 5.40 -15.02
N TYR A 177 -9.64 5.11 -14.20
CA TYR A 177 -9.61 3.99 -13.27
C TYR A 177 -9.56 2.63 -13.97
N SER A 178 -10.19 2.49 -15.13
CA SER A 178 -10.11 1.26 -15.94
C SER A 178 -8.70 1.05 -16.50
N ILE A 179 -8.04 2.09 -16.99
CA ILE A 179 -6.66 2.03 -17.48
C ILE A 179 -5.71 1.68 -16.32
N ILE A 180 -5.84 2.33 -15.16
CA ILE A 180 -5.05 2.04 -13.97
C ILE A 180 -5.24 0.59 -13.51
N LYS A 181 -6.48 0.09 -13.53
CA LYS A 181 -6.76 -1.32 -13.22
C LYS A 181 -6.05 -2.27 -14.16
N THR A 182 -6.06 -1.99 -15.47
CA THR A 182 -5.35 -2.81 -16.46
C THR A 182 -3.85 -2.78 -16.21
N CYS A 183 -3.28 -1.60 -15.98
CA CYS A 183 -1.87 -1.43 -15.64
C CYS A 183 -1.47 -2.24 -14.38
N LEU A 184 -2.30 -2.25 -13.35
CA LEU A 184 -2.06 -3.06 -12.15
C LEU A 184 -2.12 -4.57 -12.42
N LEU A 185 -3.03 -5.03 -13.26
CA LEU A 185 -3.13 -6.45 -13.62
C LEU A 185 -1.89 -6.89 -14.41
N GLU A 186 -1.44 -6.09 -15.36
CA GLU A 186 -0.16 -6.33 -16.08
C GLU A 186 1.03 -6.37 -15.12
N LEU A 187 1.10 -5.43 -14.18
CA LEU A 187 2.15 -5.45 -13.17
C LEU A 187 2.15 -6.76 -12.38
N LEU A 188 0.98 -7.22 -11.96
CA LEU A 188 0.84 -8.47 -11.21
C LEU A 188 1.25 -9.71 -12.02
N GLU A 189 0.98 -9.75 -13.32
CA GLU A 189 1.44 -10.86 -14.19
C GLU A 189 2.98 -10.88 -14.29
N ASN A 190 3.61 -9.70 -14.29
CA ASN A 190 5.07 -9.57 -14.38
C ASN A 190 5.80 -9.78 -13.03
N ILE A 191 5.10 -9.83 -11.91
CA ILE A 191 5.70 -10.30 -10.68
C ILE A 191 5.87 -11.81 -10.80
N HIS A 192 7.04 -12.23 -11.29
CA HIS A 192 7.38 -13.64 -11.33
C HIS A 192 7.43 -14.16 -9.90
N MET A 193 6.53 -15.06 -9.61
CA MET A 193 6.74 -16.01 -8.55
C MET A 193 7.70 -17.04 -9.16
N ASP A 194 9.00 -16.81 -9.12
CA ASP A 194 9.90 -17.96 -9.03
C ASP A 194 9.24 -18.79 -7.94
N GLU A 195 8.80 -20.00 -8.26
CA GLU A 195 8.24 -20.86 -7.21
C GLU A 195 9.30 -20.83 -6.12
N PRO A 196 9.11 -20.04 -5.02
CA PRO A 196 10.08 -20.03 -3.97
C PRO A 196 10.08 -21.47 -3.56
N SER A 197 11.23 -22.13 -3.69
CA SER A 197 11.39 -23.46 -3.17
C SER A 197 10.76 -23.39 -1.78
N GLN A 198 9.92 -24.33 -1.40
CA GLN A 198 9.23 -24.30 -0.08
C GLN A 198 10.22 -24.05 1.08
N ASN A 199 11.51 -24.03 0.80
CA ASN A 199 12.62 -23.77 1.70
C ASN A 199 13.01 -22.29 1.87
N ASP A 200 12.54 -21.36 1.01
CA ASP A 200 12.97 -19.96 1.07
C ASP A 200 12.14 -19.08 2.01
N PHE A 201 10.93 -19.50 2.35
CA PHE A 201 10.14 -18.82 3.37
C PHE A 201 10.49 -19.29 4.78
N SER A 202 10.77 -18.35 5.65
CA SER A 202 10.87 -18.67 7.07
C SER A 202 9.54 -19.25 7.58
N ARG A 203 9.58 -20.12 8.58
CA ARG A 203 8.34 -20.63 9.21
C ARG A 203 7.41 -19.52 9.68
N LYS A 204 7.95 -18.36 10.01
CA LYS A 204 7.20 -17.17 10.43
C LYS A 204 6.43 -16.54 9.27
N GLU A 205 7.03 -16.41 8.11
CA GLU A 205 6.39 -15.88 6.90
C GLU A 205 5.28 -16.80 6.41
N ILE A 206 5.50 -18.12 6.44
CA ILE A 206 4.47 -19.10 6.11
C ILE A 206 3.27 -18.99 7.08
N LEU A 207 3.54 -18.87 8.39
CA LEU A 207 2.47 -18.72 9.38
C LEU A 207 1.70 -17.42 9.17
N PHE A 208 2.38 -16.31 8.91
CA PHE A 208 1.75 -15.03 8.61
C PHE A 208 0.91 -15.09 7.33
N LYS A 209 1.43 -15.67 6.26
CA LYS A 209 0.70 -15.90 5.00
C LYS A 209 -0.59 -16.70 5.23
N ASN A 210 -0.51 -17.79 5.99
CA ASN A 210 -1.67 -18.62 6.31
C ASN A 210 -2.70 -17.87 7.17
N PHE A 211 -2.24 -17.03 8.11
CA PHE A 211 -3.11 -16.17 8.90
C PHE A 211 -3.85 -15.15 8.02
N MET A 212 -3.16 -14.50 7.08
CA MET A 212 -3.77 -13.55 6.16
C MET A 212 -4.77 -14.23 5.22
N LYS A 213 -4.44 -15.40 4.66
CA LYS A 213 -5.39 -16.20 3.87
C LYS A 213 -6.65 -16.54 4.68
N LEU A 214 -6.48 -16.88 5.95
CA LEU A 214 -7.60 -17.24 6.82
C LEU A 214 -8.49 -16.04 7.12
N ILE A 215 -7.92 -14.85 7.36
CA ILE A 215 -8.68 -13.61 7.60
C ILE A 215 -9.49 -13.21 6.36
N THR A 216 -8.87 -13.24 5.18
CA THR A 216 -9.49 -12.79 3.93
C THR A 216 -10.54 -13.76 3.42
N SER A 217 -10.40 -15.06 3.69
CA SER A 217 -11.37 -16.08 3.28
C SER A 217 -12.69 -16.06 4.07
N GLN A 218 -12.73 -15.36 5.21
CA GLN A 218 -13.95 -15.31 6.02
C GLN A 218 -14.87 -14.18 5.57
N THR A 219 -16.10 -14.52 5.21
CA THR A 219 -17.16 -13.53 4.92
C THR A 219 -17.51 -12.72 6.17
N ILE A 220 -17.61 -13.39 7.33
CA ILE A 220 -17.77 -12.75 8.65
C ILE A 220 -16.50 -13.05 9.43
N LYS A 221 -15.72 -12.03 9.69
CA LYS A 221 -14.41 -12.19 10.35
C LYS A 221 -14.58 -12.44 11.86
N PRO A 222 -14.13 -13.60 12.36
CA PRO A 222 -14.11 -13.84 13.80
C PRO A 222 -13.24 -12.81 14.51
N ARG A 223 -13.75 -12.21 15.58
CA ARG A 223 -13.02 -11.12 16.29
C ARG A 223 -11.96 -11.62 17.26
N TYR A 224 -12.01 -12.89 17.64
CA TYR A 224 -11.13 -13.46 18.65
C TYR A 224 -9.90 -14.08 18.04
N LEU A 225 -8.73 -13.66 18.50
CA LEU A 225 -7.44 -14.20 18.06
C LEU A 225 -7.35 -15.72 18.26
N THR A 226 -7.97 -16.24 19.31
CA THR A 226 -8.00 -17.68 19.60
C THR A 226 -8.57 -18.50 18.44
N TRP A 227 -9.63 -18.03 17.80
CA TRP A 227 -10.21 -18.73 16.65
C TRP A 227 -9.20 -18.93 15.51
N TYR A 228 -8.40 -17.89 15.20
CA TYR A 228 -7.38 -17.96 14.16
C TYR A 228 -6.19 -18.84 14.59
N SER A 229 -5.75 -18.70 15.82
CA SER A 229 -4.63 -19.50 16.34
C SER A 229 -4.97 -20.99 16.39
N ASP A 230 -6.21 -21.36 16.77
CA ASP A 230 -6.68 -22.75 16.79
C ASP A 230 -6.72 -23.34 15.37
N LYS A 231 -7.21 -22.56 14.37
CA LYS A 231 -7.21 -22.97 12.97
C LYS A 231 -5.81 -23.14 12.37
N LEU A 232 -4.84 -22.39 12.88
CA LEU A 232 -3.44 -22.45 12.44
C LEU A 232 -2.56 -23.35 13.31
N TYR A 233 -3.15 -24.01 14.31
CA TYR A 233 -2.45 -24.93 15.23
C TYR A 233 -1.27 -24.30 15.96
N VAL A 234 -1.42 -23.03 16.38
CA VAL A 234 -0.43 -22.28 17.13
C VAL A 234 -1.04 -21.61 18.35
N THR A 235 -0.21 -21.15 19.29
CA THR A 235 -0.72 -20.36 20.41
C THR A 235 -1.04 -18.91 19.97
N PRO A 236 -2.04 -18.24 20.60
CA PRO A 236 -2.36 -16.83 20.31
C PRO A 236 -1.15 -15.90 20.45
N LYS A 237 -0.30 -16.14 21.46
CA LYS A 237 0.93 -15.38 21.69
C LYS A 237 1.91 -15.55 20.52
N HIS A 238 2.13 -16.80 20.08
CA HIS A 238 3.03 -17.10 18.96
C HIS A 238 2.52 -16.44 17.67
N LEU A 239 1.24 -16.57 17.35
CA LEU A 239 0.64 -15.93 16.17
C LEU A 239 0.80 -14.40 16.21
N SER A 240 0.47 -13.76 17.35
CA SER A 240 0.56 -12.30 17.47
C SER A 240 2.01 -11.79 17.39
N THR A 241 2.95 -12.51 17.97
CA THR A 241 4.39 -12.18 17.90
C THR A 241 4.90 -12.33 16.48
N THR A 242 4.57 -13.44 15.81
CA THR A 242 4.95 -13.69 14.41
C THR A 242 4.42 -12.61 13.48
N CYS A 243 3.12 -12.26 13.59
CA CYS A 243 2.55 -11.17 12.80
C CYS A 243 3.30 -9.85 13.00
N LYS A 244 3.64 -9.51 14.27
CA LYS A 244 4.38 -8.28 14.58
C LYS A 244 5.80 -8.29 14.02
N GLU A 245 6.49 -9.42 14.07
CA GLU A 245 7.85 -9.54 13.53
C GLU A 245 7.88 -9.46 12.00
N VAL A 246 6.90 -10.08 11.32
CA VAL A 246 6.85 -10.11 9.85
C VAL A 246 6.28 -8.83 9.27
N SER A 247 5.22 -8.27 9.88
CA SER A 247 4.44 -7.16 9.27
C SER A 247 4.45 -5.86 10.08
N GLY A 248 5.12 -5.81 11.23
CA GLY A 248 5.10 -4.67 12.13
C GLY A 248 3.80 -4.52 12.95
N LYS A 249 2.73 -5.27 12.61
CA LYS A 249 1.43 -5.21 13.29
C LYS A 249 1.11 -6.54 13.99
N THR A 250 0.47 -6.47 15.16
CA THR A 250 0.00 -7.68 15.85
C THR A 250 -1.16 -8.34 15.09
N ALA A 251 -1.40 -9.64 15.32
CA ALA A 251 -2.54 -10.35 14.73
C ALA A 251 -3.89 -9.68 15.09
N VAL A 252 -4.03 -9.20 16.34
CA VAL A 252 -5.25 -8.47 16.76
C VAL A 252 -5.42 -7.16 16.00
N ALA A 253 -4.34 -6.44 15.71
CA ALA A 253 -4.40 -5.22 14.91
C ALA A 253 -4.90 -5.51 13.49
N TRP A 254 -4.42 -6.58 12.87
CA TRP A 254 -4.89 -7.06 11.57
C TRP A 254 -6.38 -7.44 11.59
N ILE A 255 -6.80 -8.25 12.57
CA ILE A 255 -8.21 -8.64 12.72
C ILE A 255 -9.11 -7.40 12.83
N ASN A 256 -8.73 -6.43 13.66
CA ASN A 256 -9.50 -5.20 13.84
C ASN A 256 -9.55 -4.36 12.58
N GLU A 257 -8.45 -4.24 11.84
CA GLU A 257 -8.37 -3.48 10.59
C GLU A 257 -9.32 -4.05 9.52
N TYR A 258 -9.27 -5.35 9.29
CA TYR A 258 -10.18 -6.00 8.36
C TYR A 258 -11.64 -5.90 8.79
N MET A 259 -11.90 -6.15 10.06
CA MET A 259 -13.27 -6.10 10.59
C MET A 259 -13.86 -4.69 10.53
N ILE A 260 -13.07 -3.64 10.84
CA ILE A 260 -13.57 -2.27 10.77
C ILE A 260 -13.79 -1.82 9.32
N ASN A 261 -12.98 -2.28 8.37
CA ASN A 261 -13.17 -1.99 6.95
C ASN A 261 -14.47 -2.62 6.42
N ASP A 262 -14.77 -3.86 6.78
CA ASP A 262 -16.04 -4.50 6.44
C ASP A 262 -17.24 -3.77 7.07
N ILE A 263 -17.12 -3.36 8.34
CA ILE A 263 -18.17 -2.57 9.03
C ILE A 263 -18.39 -1.24 8.30
N LYS A 264 -17.32 -0.53 7.93
CA LYS A 264 -17.39 0.72 7.15
C LYS A 264 -18.13 0.50 5.83
N HIS A 265 -17.81 -0.58 5.13
CA HIS A 265 -18.45 -0.95 3.87
C HIS A 265 -19.95 -1.19 4.06
N LEU A 266 -20.35 -1.94 5.08
CA LEU A 266 -21.76 -2.18 5.39
C LEU A 266 -22.51 -0.90 5.81
N LEU A 267 -21.87 -0.03 6.60
CA LEU A 267 -22.45 1.25 6.99
C LEU A 267 -22.71 2.16 5.79
N LEU A 268 -21.88 2.12 4.74
CA LEU A 268 -21.99 2.96 3.56
C LEU A 268 -22.91 2.37 2.49
N ASN A 269 -22.83 1.05 2.25
CA ASN A 269 -23.38 0.40 1.07
C ASN A 269 -24.56 -0.54 1.38
N SER A 270 -25.11 -0.53 2.59
CA SER A 270 -26.30 -1.31 2.92
C SER A 270 -27.32 -0.48 3.73
N ASP A 271 -28.59 -0.87 3.60
CA ASP A 271 -29.70 -0.29 4.37
C ASP A 271 -29.81 -0.88 5.79
N LYS A 272 -28.89 -1.76 6.18
CA LYS A 272 -28.89 -2.39 7.49
C LYS A 272 -28.78 -1.34 8.60
N SER A 273 -29.61 -1.49 9.62
CA SER A 273 -29.50 -0.69 10.84
C SER A 273 -28.18 -0.99 11.57
N VAL A 274 -27.78 -0.07 12.44
CA VAL A 274 -26.58 -0.25 13.31
C VAL A 274 -26.69 -1.52 14.14
N LYS A 275 -27.92 -1.85 14.58
CA LYS A 275 -28.20 -3.07 15.34
C LYS A 275 -27.99 -4.32 14.50
N GLU A 276 -28.54 -4.36 13.30
CA GLU A 276 -28.37 -5.51 12.37
C GLU A 276 -26.91 -5.73 11.99
N ILE A 277 -26.10 -4.65 11.84
CA ILE A 277 -24.66 -4.78 11.59
C ILE A 277 -23.95 -5.33 12.83
N SER A 278 -24.32 -4.87 14.04
CA SER A 278 -23.80 -5.39 15.30
C SER A 278 -24.07 -6.89 15.47
N ASP A 279 -25.30 -7.30 15.19
CA ASP A 279 -25.74 -8.69 15.27
C ASP A 279 -25.03 -9.56 14.21
N TYR A 280 -24.84 -9.02 12.99
CA TYR A 280 -24.11 -9.70 11.90
C TYR A 280 -22.68 -10.07 12.29
N TYR A 281 -21.99 -9.20 13.07
CA TYR A 281 -20.64 -9.50 13.56
C TYR A 281 -20.61 -10.20 14.92
N ASN A 282 -21.75 -10.69 15.42
CA ASN A 282 -21.87 -11.32 16.73
C ASN A 282 -21.28 -10.46 17.86
N ILE A 283 -21.46 -9.14 17.79
CA ILE A 283 -21.04 -8.21 18.84
C ILE A 283 -22.13 -8.16 19.91
N PRO A 284 -21.79 -8.36 21.20
CA PRO A 284 -22.77 -8.67 22.27
C PRO A 284 -23.90 -7.66 22.44
N ASN A 285 -23.62 -6.37 22.15
CA ASN A 285 -24.62 -5.30 22.25
C ASN A 285 -24.21 -4.07 21.46
N CYS A 286 -25.21 -3.25 21.10
CA CYS A 286 -25.02 -2.03 20.33
C CYS A 286 -24.10 -1.00 21.02
N SER A 287 -24.07 -0.97 22.36
CA SER A 287 -23.20 -0.05 23.09
C SER A 287 -21.73 -0.41 22.94
N PHE A 288 -21.41 -1.70 23.00
CA PHE A 288 -20.07 -2.18 22.73
C PHE A 288 -19.68 -1.95 21.26
N PHE A 289 -20.58 -2.25 20.32
CA PHE A 289 -20.38 -1.97 18.90
C PHE A 289 -20.11 -0.49 18.65
N GLY A 290 -20.90 0.39 19.28
CA GLY A 290 -20.71 1.84 19.19
C GLY A 290 -19.33 2.29 19.66
N LYS A 291 -18.87 1.77 20.83
CA LYS A 291 -17.54 2.05 21.36
C LYS A 291 -16.43 1.50 20.46
N TYR A 292 -16.62 0.30 19.91
CA TYR A 292 -15.66 -0.33 19.01
C TYR A 292 -15.47 0.49 17.73
N VAL A 293 -16.56 0.86 17.05
CA VAL A 293 -16.50 1.68 15.84
C VAL A 293 -15.92 3.06 16.15
N LYS A 294 -16.36 3.71 17.24
CA LYS A 294 -15.84 5.04 17.63
C LYS A 294 -14.35 5.00 17.94
N GLY A 295 -13.87 3.95 18.60
CA GLY A 295 -12.44 3.78 18.90
C GLY A 295 -11.54 3.66 17.67
N HIS A 296 -12.09 3.17 16.54
CA HIS A 296 -11.33 2.98 15.29
C HIS A 296 -11.59 4.06 14.24
N THR A 297 -12.69 4.78 14.30
CA THR A 297 -13.08 5.78 13.28
C THR A 297 -13.15 7.20 13.83
N GLY A 298 -13.12 7.37 15.14
CA GLY A 298 -13.38 8.65 15.82
C GLY A 298 -14.87 9.00 15.97
N TYR A 299 -15.77 8.31 15.25
CA TYR A 299 -17.21 8.61 15.19
C TYR A 299 -18.05 7.43 15.67
N SER A 300 -19.23 7.68 16.24
CA SER A 300 -20.21 6.61 16.44
C SER A 300 -20.67 6.04 15.09
N PRO A 301 -21.21 4.81 15.04
CA PRO A 301 -21.66 4.21 13.77
C PRO A 301 -22.64 5.07 12.98
N GLY A 302 -23.58 5.73 13.67
CA GLY A 302 -24.57 6.61 13.06
C GLY A 302 -23.97 7.90 12.52
N GLU A 303 -23.08 8.56 13.30
CA GLU A 303 -22.33 9.73 12.86
C GLU A 303 -21.42 9.40 11.68
N TYR A 304 -20.74 8.23 11.74
CA TYR A 304 -19.85 7.78 10.66
C TYR A 304 -20.61 7.52 9.36
N ARG A 305 -21.79 6.90 9.44
CA ARG A 305 -22.69 6.73 8.28
C ARG A 305 -23.07 8.06 7.65
N LYS A 306 -23.48 9.04 8.44
CA LYS A 306 -23.78 10.39 7.94
C LYS A 306 -22.57 11.04 7.28
N PHE A 307 -21.43 11.02 7.95
CA PHE A 307 -20.17 11.55 7.43
C PHE A 307 -19.82 10.94 6.05
N LEU A 308 -19.96 9.61 5.90
CA LEU A 308 -19.70 8.93 4.64
C LEU A 308 -20.69 9.32 3.53
N ILE A 309 -21.99 9.46 3.88
CA ILE A 309 -23.04 9.87 2.93
C ILE A 309 -22.85 11.33 2.50
N ASP A 310 -22.58 12.22 3.44
CA ASP A 310 -22.35 13.65 3.17
C ASP A 310 -21.15 13.83 2.26
N ASN A 311 -20.02 13.17 2.54
CA ASN A 311 -18.85 13.21 1.67
C ASN A 311 -19.10 12.59 0.29
N ARG A 312 -20.00 11.61 0.16
CA ARG A 312 -20.39 11.04 -1.13
C ARG A 312 -21.23 12.02 -1.95
N ASN A 313 -22.07 12.82 -1.30
CA ASN A 313 -22.96 13.79 -1.94
C ASN A 313 -22.21 15.06 -2.35
N VAL A 314 -21.25 15.53 -1.54
CA VAL A 314 -20.35 16.66 -1.91
C VAL A 314 -19.50 16.31 -3.14
N LYS A 315 -19.20 15.04 -3.37
CA LYS A 315 -18.45 14.56 -4.56
C LYS A 315 -19.35 14.38 -5.81
N LYS A 316 -20.67 14.50 -5.69
CA LYS A 316 -21.63 14.39 -6.82
C LYS A 316 -22.15 15.75 -7.27
N ALA A 317 -21.90 16.83 -6.52
CA ALA A 317 -22.21 18.20 -6.87
C ALA A 317 -20.98 18.88 -7.46
#